data_b50137ec8f61c19926b4614a3381ec1d
#
_entry.id   b50137ec8f61c19926b4614a3381ec1d
#
_cell.length_a   1.000
_cell.length_b   1.000
_cell.length_c   1.000
_cell.angle_alpha   90.00
_cell.angle_beta   90.00
_cell.angle_gamma   90.00
#
_symmetry.space_group_name_H-M   'P 1'
#
loop_
_entity.id
_entity.type
_entity.pdbx_description
1 polymer ?
#
loop_
_entity_poly.entity_id
_entity_poly.type
_entity_poly.pdbx_seq_one_letter_code
_entity_poly.pdbx_strand_id
1 'polypeptide(L)'
;ILGELIRSLAGVEFNIEGNPFAPAVADYPGFLPLVTEIQPDQCTLVPDGDDQLTSDHGFDLFQSGKALAPIIARLKSQGMRVSLFMDPDAEQIKQAALIGADRIELYTGPFAAAWGTESADDLFNQHKQAAILATKLGMGVNAGHDLNLHNLVKFATIPNLLEVSIGHAFIVDSLTMGMASAVQTYKKRLNNHQ
;
A
#
# COMPACT_ATOMS: atom_id res chain seq x y z
N ILE A 1 22.74 2.84 1.38
CA ILE A 1 22.88 2.47 2.82
C ILE A 1 21.63 1.71 3.30
N LEU A 2 20.43 2.31 3.29
CA LEU A 2 19.23 1.65 3.83
C LEU A 2 18.87 0.36 3.05
N GLY A 3 18.87 0.41 1.72
CA GLY A 3 18.58 -0.77 0.88
C GLY A 3 19.60 -1.89 1.04
N GLU A 4 20.87 -1.58 1.28
CA GLU A 4 21.92 -2.57 1.57
C GLU A 4 21.71 -3.22 2.95
N LEU A 5 21.35 -2.39 3.95
CA LEU A 5 21.06 -2.88 5.30
C LEU A 5 19.87 -3.83 5.32
N ILE A 6 18.78 -3.46 4.65
CA ILE A 6 17.56 -4.30 4.63
C ILE A 6 17.80 -5.61 3.87
N ARG A 7 18.53 -5.58 2.75
CA ARG A 7 18.94 -6.81 2.03
C ARG A 7 19.79 -7.76 2.85
N SER A 8 20.47 -7.27 3.91
CA SER A 8 21.21 -8.12 4.85
C SER A 8 20.32 -8.82 5.88
N LEU A 9 19.05 -8.43 6.00
CA LEU A 9 18.10 -9.00 6.96
C LEU A 9 17.30 -10.11 6.30
N ALA A 10 17.66 -11.37 6.56
CA ALA A 10 16.96 -12.52 6.03
C ALA A 10 15.48 -12.54 6.50
N GLY A 11 14.55 -12.75 5.55
CA GLY A 11 13.12 -12.88 5.83
C GLY A 11 12.37 -11.56 6.05
N VAL A 12 12.98 -10.41 5.74
CA VAL A 12 12.32 -9.11 5.73
C VAL A 12 12.14 -8.67 4.28
N GLU A 13 10.89 -8.50 3.85
CA GLU A 13 10.58 -7.91 2.55
C GLU A 13 10.78 -6.39 2.59
N PHE A 14 11.34 -5.85 1.51
CA PHE A 14 11.55 -4.42 1.35
C PHE A 14 10.60 -3.86 0.29
N ASN A 15 9.71 -2.96 0.73
CA ASN A 15 8.82 -2.18 -0.14
C ASN A 15 9.32 -0.75 -0.23
N ILE A 16 9.39 -0.20 -1.46
CA ILE A 16 9.59 1.23 -1.69
C ILE A 16 8.32 1.79 -2.30
N GLU A 17 7.79 2.82 -1.66
CA GLU A 17 6.59 3.52 -2.08
C GLU A 17 6.92 4.89 -2.66
N GLY A 18 6.25 5.29 -3.75
CA GLY A 18 6.42 6.62 -4.33
C GLY A 18 5.73 6.80 -5.67
N ASN A 19 5.72 8.06 -6.13
CA ASN A 19 5.16 8.41 -7.43
C ASN A 19 6.11 7.97 -8.56
N PRO A 20 5.67 7.06 -9.46
CA PRO A 20 6.50 6.58 -10.56
C PRO A 20 6.87 7.65 -11.58
N PHE A 21 6.18 8.77 -11.57
CA PHE A 21 6.44 9.92 -12.44
C PHE A 21 7.30 11.01 -11.80
N ALA A 22 7.68 10.84 -10.51
CA ALA A 22 8.52 11.81 -9.82
C ALA A 22 9.89 11.92 -10.48
N PRO A 23 10.27 13.12 -10.97
CA PRO A 23 11.55 13.36 -11.63
C PRO A 23 12.70 13.46 -10.61
N ALA A 24 13.92 13.49 -11.11
CA ALA A 24 15.07 13.82 -10.29
C ALA A 24 15.01 15.28 -9.83
N VAL A 25 15.23 15.51 -8.51
CA VAL A 25 15.25 16.85 -7.90
C VAL A 25 16.35 16.89 -6.84
N ALA A 26 17.29 17.82 -6.96
CA ALA A 26 18.46 17.91 -6.08
C ALA A 26 19.18 16.56 -5.96
N ASP A 27 19.32 16.02 -4.75
CA ASP A 27 19.98 14.73 -4.49
C ASP A 27 19.03 13.51 -4.69
N TYR A 28 17.76 13.74 -4.97
CA TYR A 28 16.79 12.68 -5.26
C TYR A 28 16.88 12.29 -6.74
N PRO A 29 17.22 11.02 -7.07
CA PRO A 29 17.44 10.61 -8.47
C PRO A 29 16.14 10.41 -9.26
N GLY A 30 14.99 10.59 -8.66
CA GLY A 30 13.69 10.18 -9.19
C GLY A 30 13.32 8.77 -8.77
N PHE A 31 12.02 8.45 -8.78
CA PHE A 31 11.53 7.17 -8.27
C PHE A 31 12.07 5.96 -9.07
N LEU A 32 11.92 6.00 -10.40
CA LEU A 32 12.31 4.86 -11.24
C LEU A 32 13.82 4.54 -11.21
N PRO A 33 14.74 5.52 -11.29
CA PRO A 33 16.15 5.27 -11.09
C PRO A 33 16.46 4.69 -9.71
N LEU A 34 15.83 5.22 -8.65
CA LEU A 34 16.02 4.77 -7.27
C LEU A 34 15.66 3.28 -7.11
N VAL A 35 14.46 2.88 -7.54
CA VAL A 35 14.02 1.49 -7.39
C VAL A 35 14.76 0.53 -8.32
N THR A 36 15.21 1.02 -9.49
CA THR A 36 16.04 0.23 -10.41
C THR A 36 17.42 -0.07 -9.82
N GLU A 37 18.01 0.87 -9.08
CA GLU A 37 19.31 0.68 -8.40
C GLU A 37 19.16 -0.22 -7.16
N ILE A 38 18.12 0.03 -6.34
CA ILE A 38 17.94 -0.67 -5.06
C ILE A 38 17.35 -2.07 -5.25
N GLN A 39 16.47 -2.26 -6.23
CA GLN A 39 15.76 -3.52 -6.50
C GLN A 39 15.04 -4.05 -5.24
N PRO A 40 14.03 -3.33 -4.72
CA PRO A 40 13.23 -3.81 -3.59
C PRO A 40 12.41 -5.04 -4.00
N ASP A 41 11.91 -5.78 -3.00
CA ASP A 41 11.01 -6.91 -3.25
C ASP A 41 9.66 -6.45 -3.82
N GLN A 42 9.21 -5.24 -3.42
CA GLN A 42 7.97 -4.62 -3.86
C GLN A 42 8.16 -3.14 -4.13
N CYS A 43 7.44 -2.64 -5.13
CA CYS A 43 7.21 -1.22 -5.35
C CYS A 43 5.73 -0.92 -5.20
N THR A 44 5.35 -0.06 -4.25
CA THR A 44 3.99 0.50 -4.17
C THR A 44 3.99 1.84 -4.89
N LEU A 45 3.26 1.90 -6.01
CA LEU A 45 3.12 3.11 -6.80
C LEU A 45 1.95 3.94 -6.29
N VAL A 46 2.19 5.23 -6.05
CA VAL A 46 1.19 6.19 -5.56
C VAL A 46 1.06 7.38 -6.52
N PRO A 47 -0.13 8.02 -6.62
CA PRO A 47 -0.33 9.16 -7.53
C PRO A 47 0.13 10.51 -6.97
N ASP A 48 0.75 10.53 -5.79
CA ASP A 48 1.01 11.73 -5.00
C ASP A 48 1.78 12.81 -5.79
N GLY A 49 1.27 14.04 -5.74
CA GLY A 49 1.94 15.21 -6.31
C GLY A 49 2.79 15.94 -5.27
N ASP A 50 3.58 16.91 -5.76
CA ASP A 50 4.51 17.69 -4.91
C ASP A 50 3.79 18.59 -3.88
N ASP A 51 2.50 18.89 -4.11
CA ASP A 51 1.68 19.76 -3.24
C ASP A 51 0.96 18.99 -2.12
N GLN A 52 1.08 17.65 -2.06
CA GLN A 52 0.44 16.81 -1.07
C GLN A 52 1.36 16.56 0.13
N LEU A 53 0.80 16.67 1.35
CA LEU A 53 1.52 16.31 2.58
C LEU A 53 1.58 14.81 2.81
N THR A 54 0.59 14.08 2.29
CA THR A 54 0.47 12.61 2.37
C THR A 54 -0.50 12.16 1.30
N SER A 55 -0.51 10.86 0.98
CA SER A 55 -1.48 10.26 0.05
C SER A 55 -2.91 10.50 0.54
N ASP A 56 -3.79 10.93 -0.33
CA ASP A 56 -5.19 11.26 -0.04
C ASP A 56 -6.20 10.66 -1.04
N HIS A 57 -5.70 9.97 -2.06
CA HIS A 57 -6.50 9.25 -3.06
C HIS A 57 -5.67 8.19 -3.79
N GLY A 58 -6.35 7.21 -4.40
CA GLY A 58 -5.76 6.23 -5.29
C GLY A 58 -5.58 6.73 -6.73
N PHE A 59 -4.94 5.92 -7.58
CA PHE A 59 -4.80 6.25 -9.00
C PHE A 59 -6.15 6.32 -9.73
N ASP A 60 -6.33 7.32 -10.58
CA ASP A 60 -7.29 7.29 -11.69
C ASP A 60 -6.64 6.59 -12.90
N LEU A 61 -6.91 5.30 -13.06
CA LEU A 61 -6.31 4.47 -14.10
C LEU A 61 -6.94 4.66 -15.48
N PHE A 62 -8.11 5.30 -15.59
CA PHE A 62 -8.63 5.71 -16.89
C PHE A 62 -7.79 6.82 -17.49
N GLN A 63 -7.17 7.66 -16.66
CA GLN A 63 -6.25 8.71 -17.10
C GLN A 63 -4.81 8.23 -17.16
N SER A 64 -4.31 7.60 -16.10
CA SER A 64 -2.89 7.26 -15.91
C SER A 64 -2.50 5.86 -16.41
N GLY A 65 -3.45 4.94 -16.57
CA GLY A 65 -3.18 3.53 -16.84
C GLY A 65 -2.31 3.26 -18.07
N LYS A 66 -2.52 4.02 -19.16
CA LYS A 66 -1.69 3.91 -20.38
C LYS A 66 -0.20 4.24 -20.13
N ALA A 67 0.08 5.20 -19.25
CA ALA A 67 1.43 5.59 -18.89
C ALA A 67 2.05 4.62 -17.85
N LEU A 68 1.22 4.08 -16.95
CA LEU A 68 1.65 3.14 -15.91
C LEU A 68 1.99 1.74 -16.44
N ALA A 69 1.24 1.23 -17.43
CA ALA A 69 1.43 -0.13 -17.94
C ALA A 69 2.88 -0.47 -18.34
N PRO A 70 3.61 0.36 -19.12
CA PRO A 70 5.01 0.09 -19.44
C PRO A 70 5.94 0.17 -18.22
N ILE A 71 5.63 1.01 -17.23
CA ILE A 71 6.39 1.11 -15.98
C ILE A 71 6.23 -0.18 -15.17
N ILE A 72 5.00 -0.64 -14.99
CA ILE A 72 4.69 -1.90 -14.30
C ILE A 72 5.42 -3.06 -14.97
N ALA A 73 5.32 -3.20 -16.29
CA ALA A 73 5.99 -4.26 -17.04
C ALA A 73 7.51 -4.21 -16.85
N ARG A 74 8.11 -3.00 -16.86
CA ARG A 74 9.55 -2.81 -16.63
C ARG A 74 9.96 -3.25 -15.21
N LEU A 75 9.26 -2.79 -14.17
CA LEU A 75 9.59 -3.14 -12.78
C LEU A 75 9.47 -4.65 -12.55
N LYS A 76 8.41 -5.26 -13.06
CA LYS A 76 8.21 -6.73 -13.02
C LYS A 76 9.30 -7.50 -13.76
N SER A 77 9.77 -7.01 -14.91
CA SER A 77 10.88 -7.65 -15.64
C SER A 77 12.20 -7.62 -14.87
N GLN A 78 12.34 -6.74 -13.89
CA GLN A 78 13.47 -6.64 -12.98
C GLN A 78 13.28 -7.46 -11.69
N GLY A 79 12.18 -8.22 -11.57
CA GLY A 79 11.91 -9.10 -10.43
C GLY A 79 11.14 -8.44 -9.27
N MET A 80 10.77 -7.17 -9.41
CA MET A 80 10.00 -6.46 -8.37
C MET A 80 8.50 -6.75 -8.49
N ARG A 81 7.83 -6.97 -7.37
CA ARG A 81 6.38 -7.01 -7.28
C ARG A 81 5.83 -5.59 -7.33
N VAL A 82 4.78 -5.35 -8.10
CA VAL A 82 4.19 -4.01 -8.25
C VAL A 82 2.81 -3.96 -7.60
N SER A 83 2.66 -3.09 -6.61
CA SER A 83 1.40 -2.74 -5.97
C SER A 83 0.95 -1.33 -6.40
N LEU A 84 -0.35 -1.14 -6.63
CA LEU A 84 -0.94 0.16 -6.95
C LEU A 84 -1.78 0.66 -5.78
N PHE A 85 -1.56 1.90 -5.36
CA PHE A 85 -2.38 2.57 -4.35
C PHE A 85 -3.73 2.98 -4.97
N MET A 86 -4.83 2.44 -4.42
CA MET A 86 -6.14 2.46 -5.05
C MET A 86 -7.25 2.81 -4.07
N ASP A 87 -8.20 3.63 -4.50
CA ASP A 87 -9.49 3.71 -3.84
C ASP A 87 -10.27 2.40 -4.01
N PRO A 88 -11.22 2.08 -3.11
CA PRO A 88 -12.03 0.87 -3.20
C PRO A 88 -13.10 0.96 -4.31
N ASP A 89 -12.69 1.33 -5.52
CA ASP A 89 -13.53 1.48 -6.71
C ASP A 89 -13.38 0.27 -7.64
N ALA A 90 -14.51 -0.38 -7.95
CA ALA A 90 -14.52 -1.63 -8.71
C ALA A 90 -14.00 -1.47 -10.16
N GLU A 91 -14.29 -0.34 -10.82
CA GLU A 91 -13.88 -0.13 -12.20
C GLU A 91 -12.38 0.20 -12.27
N GLN A 92 -11.87 0.99 -11.33
CA GLN A 92 -10.44 1.26 -11.21
C GLN A 92 -9.65 -0.02 -10.90
N ILE A 93 -10.17 -0.91 -10.02
CA ILE A 93 -9.52 -2.19 -9.70
C ILE A 93 -9.46 -3.12 -10.92
N LYS A 94 -10.50 -3.14 -11.77
CA LYS A 94 -10.44 -3.88 -13.05
C LYS A 94 -9.35 -3.33 -13.96
N GLN A 95 -9.18 -2.02 -14.02
CA GLN A 95 -8.10 -1.40 -14.79
C GLN A 95 -6.72 -1.78 -14.24
N ALA A 96 -6.55 -1.83 -12.91
CA ALA A 96 -5.30 -2.27 -12.28
C ALA A 96 -4.88 -3.68 -12.74
N ALA A 97 -5.83 -4.62 -12.78
CA ALA A 97 -5.59 -5.96 -13.29
C ALA A 97 -5.21 -5.95 -14.79
N LEU A 98 -5.92 -5.17 -15.61
CA LEU A 98 -5.67 -5.08 -17.06
C LEU A 98 -4.28 -4.55 -17.40
N ILE A 99 -3.75 -3.61 -16.61
CA ILE A 99 -2.41 -3.05 -16.82
C ILE A 99 -1.30 -3.87 -16.16
N GLY A 100 -1.66 -5.00 -15.51
CA GLY A 100 -0.72 -6.02 -15.04
C GLY A 100 -0.15 -5.80 -13.64
N ALA A 101 -0.83 -5.08 -12.76
CA ALA A 101 -0.45 -4.97 -11.35
C ALA A 101 -0.47 -6.35 -10.67
N ASP A 102 0.48 -6.60 -9.77
CA ASP A 102 0.52 -7.82 -8.96
C ASP A 102 -0.36 -7.70 -7.71
N ARG A 103 -0.45 -6.49 -7.17
CA ARG A 103 -1.24 -6.15 -5.99
C ARG A 103 -1.93 -4.80 -6.14
N ILE A 104 -2.93 -4.59 -5.32
CA ILE A 104 -3.42 -3.26 -4.99
C ILE A 104 -3.17 -3.00 -3.50
N GLU A 105 -2.95 -1.74 -3.15
CA GLU A 105 -2.99 -1.26 -1.78
C GLU A 105 -4.22 -0.36 -1.62
N LEU A 106 -5.19 -0.82 -0.85
CA LEU A 106 -6.44 -0.08 -0.63
C LEU A 106 -6.21 1.12 0.29
N TYR A 107 -6.58 2.30 -0.16
CA TYR A 107 -6.53 3.54 0.61
C TYR A 107 -7.58 3.52 1.73
N THR A 108 -7.14 3.47 2.97
CA THR A 108 -8.02 3.30 4.14
C THR A 108 -8.36 4.60 4.89
N GLY A 109 -7.88 5.75 4.42
CA GLY A 109 -8.11 7.05 5.07
C GLY A 109 -9.59 7.35 5.35
N PRO A 110 -10.52 7.26 4.38
CA PRO A 110 -11.94 7.50 4.61
C PRO A 110 -12.56 6.57 5.66
N PHE A 111 -12.18 5.28 5.65
CA PHE A 111 -12.62 4.33 6.68
C PHE A 111 -12.08 4.70 8.07
N ALA A 112 -10.80 5.05 8.15
CA ALA A 112 -10.16 5.43 9.40
C ALA A 112 -10.76 6.72 9.98
N ALA A 113 -11.05 7.72 9.14
CA ALA A 113 -11.70 8.97 9.54
C ALA A 113 -13.15 8.75 10.03
N ALA A 114 -13.85 7.80 9.45
CA ALA A 114 -15.21 7.45 9.85
C ALA A 114 -15.29 6.51 11.07
N TRP A 115 -14.16 6.05 11.59
CA TRP A 115 -14.14 5.07 12.68
C TRP A 115 -14.94 5.54 13.91
N GLY A 116 -15.87 4.69 14.36
CA GLY A 116 -16.77 5.00 15.47
C GLY A 116 -18.05 5.74 15.08
N THR A 117 -18.29 5.95 13.78
CA THR A 117 -19.54 6.49 13.23
C THR A 117 -20.34 5.41 12.50
N GLU A 118 -21.59 5.71 12.15
CA GLU A 118 -22.48 4.79 11.40
C GLU A 118 -21.94 4.50 9.98
N SER A 119 -21.21 5.45 9.36
CA SER A 119 -20.67 5.28 8.02
C SER A 119 -19.44 4.36 7.95
N ALA A 120 -18.80 4.04 9.07
CA ALA A 120 -17.64 3.16 9.10
C ALA A 120 -17.94 1.76 8.55
N ASP A 121 -19.16 1.24 8.76
CA ASP A 121 -19.57 -0.08 8.28
C ASP A 121 -19.75 -0.13 6.78
N ASP A 122 -20.29 0.91 6.18
CA ASP A 122 -20.45 1.02 4.73
C ASP A 122 -19.08 1.13 4.04
N LEU A 123 -18.20 1.97 4.57
CA LEU A 123 -16.84 2.10 4.05
C LEU A 123 -16.04 0.80 4.20
N PHE A 124 -16.16 0.11 5.33
CA PHE A 124 -15.56 -1.22 5.50
C PHE A 124 -16.09 -2.21 4.44
N ASN A 125 -17.39 -2.24 4.20
CA ASN A 125 -17.98 -3.12 3.20
C ASN A 125 -17.51 -2.79 1.77
N GLN A 126 -17.32 -1.52 1.43
CA GLN A 126 -16.71 -1.12 0.15
C GLN A 126 -15.30 -1.70 0.00
N HIS A 127 -14.43 -1.54 1.01
CA HIS A 127 -13.08 -2.12 1.00
C HIS A 127 -13.11 -3.65 0.91
N LYS A 128 -14.02 -4.30 1.63
CA LYS A 128 -14.19 -5.75 1.57
C LYS A 128 -14.60 -6.23 0.17
N GLN A 129 -15.53 -5.56 -0.50
CA GLN A 129 -15.93 -5.90 -1.88
C GLN A 129 -14.79 -5.66 -2.86
N ALA A 130 -14.03 -4.57 -2.70
CA ALA A 130 -12.86 -4.26 -3.48
C ALA A 130 -11.77 -5.36 -3.35
N ALA A 131 -11.49 -5.82 -2.14
CA ALA A 131 -10.54 -6.89 -1.87
C ALA A 131 -10.96 -8.23 -2.51
N ILE A 132 -12.25 -8.58 -2.41
CA ILE A 132 -12.82 -9.78 -3.04
C ILE A 132 -12.68 -9.69 -4.57
N LEU A 133 -12.96 -8.53 -5.15
CA LEU A 133 -12.83 -8.31 -6.60
C LEU A 133 -11.38 -8.44 -7.05
N ALA A 134 -10.44 -7.77 -6.37
CA ALA A 134 -9.02 -7.83 -6.69
C ALA A 134 -8.49 -9.27 -6.66
N THR A 135 -8.85 -10.03 -5.62
CA THR A 135 -8.49 -11.45 -5.50
C THR A 135 -9.07 -12.29 -6.65
N LYS A 136 -10.32 -12.05 -7.06
CA LYS A 136 -10.94 -12.74 -8.21
C LYS A 136 -10.23 -12.43 -9.52
N LEU A 137 -9.63 -11.26 -9.64
CA LEU A 137 -8.85 -10.84 -10.80
C LEU A 137 -7.39 -11.30 -10.75
N GLY A 138 -7.00 -12.05 -9.71
CA GLY A 138 -5.67 -12.63 -9.57
C GLY A 138 -4.65 -11.70 -8.92
N MET A 139 -5.06 -10.58 -8.35
CA MET A 139 -4.19 -9.65 -7.62
C MET A 139 -4.19 -9.93 -6.13
N GLY A 140 -3.04 -9.71 -5.47
CA GLY A 140 -2.95 -9.63 -4.02
C GLY A 140 -3.56 -8.32 -3.49
N VAL A 141 -3.90 -8.31 -2.21
CA VAL A 141 -4.51 -7.15 -1.55
C VAL A 141 -3.67 -6.72 -0.36
N ASN A 142 -3.18 -5.49 -0.43
CA ASN A 142 -2.60 -4.75 0.67
C ASN A 142 -3.57 -3.64 1.07
N ALA A 143 -3.33 -3.00 2.22
CA ALA A 143 -4.09 -1.83 2.65
C ALA A 143 -3.22 -0.92 3.50
N GLY A 144 -3.43 0.38 3.38
CA GLY A 144 -2.66 1.36 4.10
C GLY A 144 -3.35 2.70 4.27
N HIS A 145 -2.75 3.51 5.09
CA HIS A 145 -3.13 4.85 5.50
C HIS A 145 -4.10 4.90 6.69
N ASP A 146 -3.67 5.58 7.76
CA ASP A 146 -4.43 5.88 8.99
C ASP A 146 -4.99 4.66 9.77
N LEU A 147 -4.56 3.45 9.44
CA LEU A 147 -4.84 2.29 10.27
C LEU A 147 -4.10 2.41 11.62
N ASN A 148 -4.77 1.96 12.69
CA ASN A 148 -4.28 2.00 14.06
C ASN A 148 -4.80 0.79 14.86
N LEU A 149 -4.38 0.63 16.12
CA LEU A 149 -4.76 -0.50 16.96
C LEU A 149 -6.27 -0.67 17.20
N HIS A 150 -7.08 0.38 16.98
CA HIS A 150 -8.52 0.33 17.19
C HIS A 150 -9.26 -0.12 15.92
N ASN A 151 -8.98 0.52 14.78
CA ASN A 151 -9.70 0.25 13.53
C ASN A 151 -9.15 -0.98 12.77
N LEU A 152 -7.87 -1.33 12.99
CA LEU A 152 -7.23 -2.50 12.39
C LEU A 152 -7.92 -3.81 12.74
N VAL A 153 -8.46 -3.94 13.96
CA VAL A 153 -9.16 -5.18 14.39
C VAL A 153 -10.29 -5.54 13.43
N LYS A 154 -11.09 -4.56 13.01
CA LYS A 154 -12.15 -4.78 12.03
C LYS A 154 -11.58 -4.95 10.63
N PHE A 155 -10.64 -4.11 10.23
CA PHE A 155 -10.08 -4.13 8.89
C PHE A 155 -9.36 -5.45 8.57
N ALA A 156 -8.65 -6.03 9.54
CA ALA A 156 -7.97 -7.33 9.42
C ALA A 156 -8.91 -8.52 9.15
N THR A 157 -10.24 -8.35 9.31
CA THR A 157 -11.22 -9.38 8.94
C THR A 157 -11.53 -9.43 7.44
N ILE A 158 -10.98 -8.53 6.64
CA ILE A 158 -11.12 -8.57 5.18
C ILE A 158 -10.41 -9.82 4.65
N PRO A 159 -11.12 -10.66 3.86
CA PRO A 159 -10.53 -11.89 3.36
C PRO A 159 -9.38 -11.60 2.38
N ASN A 160 -8.33 -12.43 2.49
CA ASN A 160 -7.13 -12.35 1.63
C ASN A 160 -6.33 -11.04 1.73
N LEU A 161 -6.46 -10.31 2.83
CA LEU A 161 -5.57 -9.20 3.14
C LEU A 161 -4.18 -9.76 3.45
N LEU A 162 -3.18 -9.38 2.66
CA LEU A 162 -1.82 -9.94 2.74
C LEU A 162 -0.88 -9.06 3.57
N GLU A 163 -1.07 -7.74 3.52
CA GLU A 163 -0.16 -6.76 4.10
C GLU A 163 -0.91 -5.50 4.52
N VAL A 164 -0.44 -4.84 5.56
CA VAL A 164 -0.90 -3.50 5.94
C VAL A 164 0.28 -2.56 6.13
N SER A 165 0.13 -1.33 5.63
CA SER A 165 1.10 -0.24 5.78
C SER A 165 0.60 0.70 6.87
N ILE A 166 1.35 0.80 7.99
CA ILE A 166 0.97 1.63 9.15
C ILE A 166 2.14 2.54 9.51
N GLY A 167 1.99 3.83 9.23
CA GLY A 167 3.01 4.84 9.49
C GLY A 167 2.79 5.59 10.80
N HIS A 168 1.99 6.66 10.77
CA HIS A 168 1.82 7.60 11.89
C HIS A 168 1.43 6.93 13.20
N ALA A 169 0.38 6.11 13.21
CA ALA A 169 -0.09 5.44 14.41
C ALA A 169 0.99 4.53 15.01
N PHE A 170 1.74 3.81 14.16
CA PHE A 170 2.84 2.95 14.62
C PHE A 170 3.94 3.75 15.32
N ILE A 171 4.31 4.93 14.82
CA ILE A 171 5.32 5.78 15.45
C ILE A 171 4.81 6.31 16.80
N VAL A 172 3.57 6.82 16.87
CA VAL A 172 2.96 7.30 18.11
C VAL A 172 2.90 6.21 19.17
N ASP A 173 2.43 5.02 18.80
CA ASP A 173 2.35 3.87 19.70
C ASP A 173 3.76 3.41 20.14
N SER A 174 4.75 3.46 19.24
CA SER A 174 6.14 3.13 19.55
C SER A 174 6.77 4.09 20.57
N LEU A 175 6.43 5.38 20.51
CA LEU A 175 6.87 6.37 21.52
C LEU A 175 6.23 6.12 22.89
N THR A 176 5.03 5.55 22.91
CA THR A 176 4.27 5.32 24.13
C THR A 176 4.63 4.00 24.82
N MET A 177 4.72 2.89 24.06
CA MET A 177 4.90 1.53 24.58
C MET A 177 6.24 0.89 24.22
N GLY A 178 7.07 1.55 23.47
CA GLY A 178 8.32 1.03 22.91
C GLY A 178 8.11 0.27 21.59
N MET A 179 9.05 0.42 20.64
CA MET A 179 8.93 -0.13 19.29
C MET A 179 8.70 -1.64 19.25
N ALA A 180 9.43 -2.42 20.04
CA ALA A 180 9.27 -3.87 20.08
C ALA A 180 7.84 -4.29 20.53
N SER A 181 7.29 -3.61 21.55
CA SER A 181 5.93 -3.85 22.03
C SER A 181 4.87 -3.41 21.00
N ALA A 182 5.09 -2.29 20.31
CA ALA A 182 4.21 -1.83 19.24
C ALA A 182 4.15 -2.87 18.11
N VAL A 183 5.31 -3.31 17.58
CA VAL A 183 5.37 -4.37 16.55
C VAL A 183 4.59 -5.62 16.98
N GLN A 184 4.84 -6.12 18.19
CA GLN A 184 4.15 -7.32 18.68
C GLN A 184 2.64 -7.11 18.79
N THR A 185 2.20 -5.92 19.24
CA THR A 185 0.79 -5.60 19.40
C THR A 185 0.07 -5.53 18.04
N TYR A 186 0.67 -4.86 17.07
CA TYR A 186 0.12 -4.81 15.70
C TYR A 186 0.07 -6.20 15.06
N LYS A 187 1.14 -7.00 15.15
CA LYS A 187 1.16 -8.39 14.65
C LYS A 187 0.09 -9.25 15.32
N LYS A 188 -0.12 -9.11 16.63
CA LYS A 188 -1.18 -9.84 17.33
C LYS A 188 -2.58 -9.45 16.85
N ARG A 189 -2.82 -8.16 16.52
CA ARG A 189 -4.11 -7.71 15.96
C ARG A 189 -4.38 -8.31 14.59
N LEU A 190 -3.36 -8.45 13.76
CA LEU A 190 -3.48 -9.08 12.42
C LEU A 190 -3.72 -10.59 12.52
N ASN A 191 -3.00 -11.29 13.39
CA ASN A 191 -3.04 -12.77 13.47
C ASN A 191 -4.29 -13.32 14.16
N ASN A 192 -5.02 -12.54 14.94
CA ASN A 192 -6.24 -13.00 15.61
C ASN A 192 -7.42 -13.25 14.65
N HIS A 193 -7.25 -13.05 13.36
CA HIS A 193 -8.30 -13.17 12.33
C HIS A 193 -7.89 -14.05 11.13
N GLN A 194 -6.72 -14.67 11.19
CA GLN A 194 -6.26 -15.73 10.26
C GLN A 194 -6.51 -17.14 10.86
#